data_1920014cd55bc85e286460b17dcd0b76
#
_entry.id   1920014cd55bc85e286460b17dcd0b76
#
_cell.length_a   1.000
_cell.length_b   1.000
_cell.length_c   1.000
_cell.angle_alpha   90.00
_cell.angle_beta   90.00
_cell.angle_gamma   90.00
#
_symmetry.space_group_name_H-M   'P 1'
#
loop_
_entity.id
_entity.type
_entity.pdbx_description
1 polymer ?
#
loop_
_entity_poly.entity_id
_entity_poly.type
_entity_poly.pdbx_seq_one_letter_code
_entity_poly.pdbx_strand_id
1 'polypeptide(L)'
;SFPDTPIFLPDMLYTIVALHNYELLYGSGKYQDALSRWLEKAQTVWLDKETGLLASMLTRKLRKQTSKVRGSYTALNCSLLAFCADDAFAHDQYKLFKKLFIKKSPVFGIREFIDKSPMFSFDVDAGPIVFGLSPSGTTLALGAATWLGDWEMRSRLLQTASTAGDTIVDEAQNTCHYRLGEVALCGEAVALGMRTMVNLQTLNTNL
;
A
#
# COMPACT_ATOMS: atom_id res chain seq x y z
N SER A 1 -16.29 2.88 -5.17
CA SER A 1 -16.35 2.06 -6.40
C SER A 1 -17.47 2.57 -7.28
N PHE A 2 -17.23 2.65 -8.58
CA PHE A 2 -18.25 3.04 -9.56
C PHE A 2 -19.37 1.98 -9.65
N PRO A 3 -20.59 2.35 -10.07
CA PRO A 3 -21.64 1.39 -10.39
C PRO A 3 -21.08 0.33 -11.34
N ASP A 4 -21.44 -0.94 -11.13
CA ASP A 4 -21.09 -2.10 -11.98
C ASP A 4 -19.61 -2.55 -11.97
N THR A 5 -18.73 -1.87 -11.24
CA THR A 5 -17.36 -2.33 -11.04
C THR A 5 -17.22 -3.22 -9.80
N PRO A 6 -16.18 -4.06 -9.72
CA PRO A 6 -15.79 -4.72 -8.47
C PRO A 6 -15.56 -3.71 -7.34
N ILE A 7 -15.66 -4.19 -6.11
CA ILE A 7 -15.27 -3.40 -4.94
C ILE A 7 -13.77 -3.57 -4.76
N PHE A 8 -13.03 -2.50 -4.89
CA PHE A 8 -11.61 -2.45 -4.61
C PHE A 8 -11.42 -2.21 -3.10
N LEU A 9 -10.80 -3.15 -2.41
CA LEU A 9 -10.58 -3.03 -0.96
C LEU A 9 -9.59 -1.92 -0.60
N PRO A 10 -8.52 -1.66 -1.38
CA PRO A 10 -7.67 -0.48 -1.14
C PRO A 10 -8.45 0.84 -1.16
N ASP A 11 -9.41 1.01 -2.08
CA ASP A 11 -10.24 2.22 -2.14
C ASP A 11 -11.13 2.36 -0.90
N MET A 12 -11.68 1.23 -0.42
CA MET A 12 -12.46 1.25 0.82
C MET A 12 -11.61 1.60 2.03
N LEU A 13 -10.35 1.14 2.07
CA LEU A 13 -9.43 1.42 3.18
C LEU A 13 -9.18 2.91 3.35
N TYR A 14 -9.09 3.71 2.29
CA TYR A 14 -9.02 5.17 2.43
C TYR A 14 -10.21 5.74 3.20
N THR A 15 -11.42 5.24 2.89
CA THR A 15 -12.62 5.67 3.63
C THR A 15 -12.57 5.21 5.09
N ILE A 16 -12.14 3.98 5.35
CA ILE A 16 -12.02 3.43 6.70
C ILE A 16 -11.00 4.22 7.52
N VAL A 17 -9.83 4.54 6.95
CA VAL A 17 -8.83 5.40 7.59
C VAL A 17 -9.39 6.79 7.90
N ALA A 18 -10.12 7.39 6.96
CA ALA A 18 -10.74 8.70 7.18
C ALA A 18 -11.77 8.67 8.32
N LEU A 19 -12.63 7.64 8.37
CA LEU A 19 -13.60 7.47 9.47
C LEU A 19 -12.92 7.18 10.80
N HIS A 20 -11.86 6.37 10.80
CA HIS A 20 -11.06 6.10 11.99
C HIS A 20 -10.43 7.39 12.54
N ASN A 21 -9.79 8.19 11.68
CA ASN A 21 -9.23 9.47 12.06
C ASN A 21 -10.30 10.45 12.57
N TYR A 22 -11.49 10.44 11.98
CA TYR A 22 -12.61 11.24 12.47
C TYR A 22 -12.99 10.85 13.91
N GLU A 23 -13.10 9.54 14.19
CA GLU A 23 -13.41 9.07 15.56
C GLU A 23 -12.29 9.40 16.54
N LEU A 24 -11.02 9.31 16.13
CA LEU A 24 -9.88 9.71 16.96
C LEU A 24 -9.91 11.20 17.32
N LEU A 25 -10.29 12.06 16.38
CA LEU A 25 -10.29 13.52 16.57
C LEU A 25 -11.49 14.01 17.36
N TYR A 26 -12.67 13.43 17.14
CA TYR A 26 -13.93 13.95 17.66
C TYR A 26 -14.57 13.07 18.73
N GLY A 27 -14.18 11.82 18.89
CA GLY A 27 -14.72 10.89 19.87
C GLY A 27 -16.22 10.67 19.78
N SER A 28 -16.81 10.84 18.59
CA SER A 28 -18.26 10.90 18.41
C SER A 28 -18.98 9.57 18.61
N GLY A 29 -18.28 8.46 18.43
CA GLY A 29 -18.84 7.10 18.40
C GLY A 29 -19.73 6.81 17.18
N LYS A 30 -19.92 7.80 16.29
CA LYS A 30 -20.87 7.74 15.18
C LYS A 30 -20.55 6.65 14.16
N TYR A 31 -19.27 6.43 13.90
CA TYR A 31 -18.81 5.49 12.88
C TYR A 31 -18.19 4.22 13.46
N GLN A 32 -18.13 4.10 14.78
CA GLN A 32 -17.47 3.00 15.48
C GLN A 32 -18.02 1.62 15.09
N ASP A 33 -19.34 1.49 14.96
CA ASP A 33 -19.98 0.23 14.54
C ASP A 33 -19.64 -0.12 13.07
N ALA A 34 -19.60 0.86 12.18
CA ALA A 34 -19.22 0.64 10.79
C ALA A 34 -17.75 0.21 10.65
N LEU A 35 -16.86 0.84 11.40
CA LEU A 35 -15.43 0.50 11.46
C LEU A 35 -15.23 -0.92 11.98
N SER A 36 -15.85 -1.27 13.11
CA SER A 36 -15.74 -2.60 13.73
C SER A 36 -16.24 -3.70 12.80
N ARG A 37 -17.39 -3.53 12.17
CA ARG A 37 -17.94 -4.51 11.22
C ARG A 37 -17.07 -4.65 9.97
N TRP A 38 -16.51 -3.56 9.48
CA TRP A 38 -15.62 -3.63 8.34
C TRP A 38 -14.34 -4.40 8.67
N LEU A 39 -13.69 -4.09 9.80
CA LEU A 39 -12.48 -4.76 10.26
C LEU A 39 -12.72 -6.25 10.54
N GLU A 40 -13.84 -6.60 11.19
CA GLU A 40 -14.24 -8.00 11.40
C GLU A 40 -14.30 -8.75 10.05
N LYS A 41 -14.95 -8.16 9.03
CA LYS A 41 -15.03 -8.77 7.70
C LYS A 41 -13.66 -8.88 7.02
N ALA A 42 -12.82 -7.87 7.16
CA ALA A 42 -11.46 -7.88 6.61
C ALA A 42 -10.61 -9.01 7.23
N GLN A 43 -10.75 -9.24 8.54
CA GLN A 43 -10.01 -10.27 9.28
C GLN A 43 -10.56 -11.70 9.10
N THR A 44 -11.83 -11.86 8.72
CA THR A 44 -12.47 -13.18 8.74
C THR A 44 -12.99 -13.65 7.38
N VAL A 45 -13.54 -12.75 6.55
CA VAL A 45 -14.28 -13.11 5.35
C VAL A 45 -13.53 -12.76 4.06
N TRP A 46 -12.82 -11.63 4.06
CA TRP A 46 -12.21 -11.10 2.82
C TRP A 46 -10.73 -11.45 2.69
N LEU A 47 -10.28 -12.47 3.38
CA LEU A 47 -8.94 -13.02 3.20
C LEU A 47 -8.90 -13.97 2.00
N ASP A 48 -7.85 -13.85 1.22
CA ASP A 48 -7.51 -14.80 0.17
C ASP A 48 -7.18 -16.16 0.80
N LYS A 49 -7.85 -17.21 0.36
CA LYS A 49 -7.76 -18.54 0.98
C LYS A 49 -6.39 -19.20 0.81
N GLU A 50 -5.66 -18.85 -0.24
CA GLU A 50 -4.36 -19.46 -0.54
C GLU A 50 -3.24 -18.75 0.23
N THR A 51 -3.34 -17.43 0.39
CA THR A 51 -2.25 -16.60 0.92
C THR A 51 -2.52 -16.07 2.32
N GLY A 52 -3.77 -15.99 2.75
CA GLY A 52 -4.18 -15.33 3.99
C GLY A 52 -4.12 -13.79 3.92
N LEU A 53 -3.82 -13.23 2.76
CA LEU A 53 -3.79 -11.79 2.56
C LEU A 53 -5.19 -11.23 2.33
N LEU A 54 -5.40 -9.96 2.70
CA LEU A 54 -6.61 -9.24 2.38
C LEU A 54 -6.80 -9.18 0.86
N ALA A 55 -7.96 -9.59 0.39
CA ALA A 55 -8.28 -9.61 -1.03
C ALA A 55 -8.14 -8.22 -1.66
N SER A 56 -7.76 -8.17 -2.93
CA SER A 56 -7.66 -6.91 -3.66
C SER A 56 -9.03 -6.41 -4.12
N MET A 57 -9.86 -7.34 -4.60
CA MET A 57 -11.16 -7.02 -5.19
C MET A 57 -12.23 -8.03 -4.78
N LEU A 58 -13.46 -7.55 -4.60
CA LEU A 58 -14.63 -8.37 -4.29
C LEU A 58 -15.75 -8.13 -5.33
N THR A 59 -16.54 -9.17 -5.59
CA THR A 59 -17.80 -9.01 -6.33
C THR A 59 -18.77 -8.13 -5.54
N ARG A 60 -19.55 -7.32 -6.25
CA ARG A 60 -20.51 -6.40 -5.64
C ARG A 60 -21.62 -7.10 -4.88
N LYS A 61 -22.23 -8.12 -5.50
CA LYS A 61 -23.39 -8.83 -4.92
C LYS A 61 -22.98 -9.81 -3.82
N LEU A 62 -22.03 -10.68 -4.12
CA LEU A 62 -21.68 -11.81 -3.24
C LEU A 62 -20.52 -11.49 -2.27
N ARG A 63 -19.86 -10.35 -2.43
CA ARG A 63 -18.67 -9.97 -1.63
C ARG A 63 -17.58 -11.06 -1.65
N LYS A 64 -17.49 -11.80 -2.75
CA LYS A 64 -16.46 -12.83 -2.96
C LYS A 64 -15.30 -12.25 -3.74
N GLN A 65 -14.09 -12.71 -3.45
CA GLN A 65 -12.89 -12.36 -4.18
C GLN A 65 -13.04 -12.65 -5.68
N THR A 66 -12.58 -11.74 -6.54
CA THR A 66 -12.67 -11.85 -8.00
C THR A 66 -11.35 -12.12 -8.69
N SER A 67 -10.24 -11.86 -8.02
CA SER A 67 -8.90 -11.99 -8.59
C SER A 67 -7.90 -12.44 -7.54
N LYS A 68 -6.78 -13.02 -7.97
CA LYS A 68 -5.63 -13.25 -7.09
C LYS A 68 -5.15 -11.94 -6.49
N VAL A 69 -4.56 -12.02 -5.29
CA VAL A 69 -3.91 -10.88 -4.66
C VAL A 69 -2.72 -10.40 -5.50
N ARG A 70 -2.49 -9.09 -5.47
CA ARG A 70 -1.48 -8.42 -6.30
C ARG A 70 -0.57 -7.57 -5.44
N GLY A 71 0.69 -7.43 -5.86
CA GLY A 71 1.71 -6.75 -5.08
C GLY A 71 1.40 -5.29 -4.80
N SER A 72 0.98 -4.53 -5.80
CA SER A 72 0.63 -3.12 -5.66
C SER A 72 -0.55 -2.90 -4.71
N TYR A 73 -1.64 -3.65 -4.88
CA TYR A 73 -2.81 -3.56 -4.00
C TYR A 73 -2.52 -4.04 -2.59
N THR A 74 -1.74 -5.12 -2.44
CA THR A 74 -1.38 -5.61 -1.11
C THR A 74 -0.45 -4.64 -0.39
N ALA A 75 0.50 -4.01 -1.10
CA ALA A 75 1.34 -2.96 -0.55
C ALA A 75 0.51 -1.79 -0.01
N LEU A 76 -0.47 -1.33 -0.79
CA LEU A 76 -1.38 -0.26 -0.38
C LEU A 76 -2.27 -0.69 0.80
N ASN A 77 -2.82 -1.91 0.75
CA ASN A 77 -3.59 -2.46 1.88
C ASN A 77 -2.76 -2.46 3.17
N CYS A 78 -1.52 -2.97 3.13
CA CYS A 78 -0.65 -2.99 4.31
C CYS A 78 -0.35 -1.57 4.82
N SER A 79 -0.13 -0.61 3.93
CA SER A 79 0.13 0.78 4.30
C SER A 79 -1.07 1.42 4.99
N LEU A 80 -2.30 1.14 4.54
CA LEU A 80 -3.52 1.72 5.09
C LEU A 80 -4.03 0.96 6.33
N LEU A 81 -3.91 -0.36 6.37
CA LEU A 81 -4.28 -1.16 7.54
C LEU A 81 -3.53 -0.74 8.79
N ALA A 82 -2.29 -0.33 8.65
CA ALA A 82 -1.47 0.17 9.74
C ALA A 82 -2.10 1.37 10.49
N PHE A 83 -3.02 2.11 9.85
CA PHE A 83 -3.72 3.25 10.48
C PHE A 83 -5.02 2.88 11.18
N CYS A 84 -5.68 1.81 10.81
CA CYS A 84 -7.06 1.55 11.20
C CYS A 84 -7.32 0.15 11.75
N ALA A 85 -6.37 -0.78 11.59
CA ALA A 85 -6.47 -2.13 12.13
C ALA A 85 -5.74 -2.25 13.48
N ASP A 86 -5.98 -3.35 14.18
CA ASP A 86 -5.15 -3.70 15.31
C ASP A 86 -3.71 -4.06 14.86
N ASP A 87 -2.76 -3.84 15.75
CA ASP A 87 -1.34 -4.03 15.44
C ASP A 87 -1.02 -5.46 14.99
N ALA A 88 -1.68 -6.45 15.58
CA ALA A 88 -1.44 -7.85 15.25
C ALA A 88 -1.83 -8.16 13.81
N PHE A 89 -3.03 -7.75 13.40
CA PHE A 89 -3.51 -7.97 12.04
C PHE A 89 -2.67 -7.21 11.00
N ALA A 90 -2.35 -5.93 11.27
CA ALA A 90 -1.52 -5.13 10.38
C ALA A 90 -0.13 -5.76 10.19
N HIS A 91 0.52 -6.19 11.27
CA HIS A 91 1.82 -6.86 11.22
C HIS A 91 1.77 -8.21 10.52
N ASP A 92 0.73 -9.01 10.72
CA ASP A 92 0.58 -10.32 10.06
C ASP A 92 0.38 -10.15 8.55
N GLN A 93 -0.46 -9.20 8.12
CA GLN A 93 -0.61 -8.87 6.70
C GLN A 93 0.71 -8.40 6.08
N TYR A 94 1.45 -7.54 6.77
CA TYR A 94 2.74 -7.06 6.30
C TYR A 94 3.80 -8.18 6.24
N LYS A 95 3.82 -9.09 7.20
CA LYS A 95 4.71 -10.27 7.21
C LYS A 95 4.43 -11.19 6.03
N LEU A 96 3.15 -11.50 5.76
CA LEU A 96 2.74 -12.29 4.61
C LEU A 96 3.08 -11.57 3.29
N PHE A 97 2.83 -10.29 3.20
CA PHE A 97 3.19 -9.46 2.05
C PHE A 97 4.69 -9.55 1.75
N LYS A 98 5.56 -9.34 2.75
CA LYS A 98 7.01 -9.45 2.58
C LYS A 98 7.43 -10.84 2.09
N LYS A 99 6.85 -11.88 2.66
CA LYS A 99 7.14 -13.28 2.28
C LYS A 99 6.82 -13.57 0.82
N LEU A 100 5.70 -13.05 0.31
CA LEU A 100 5.14 -13.44 -0.98
C LEU A 100 5.58 -12.51 -2.12
N PHE A 101 5.76 -11.22 -1.86
CA PHE A 101 5.95 -10.23 -2.91
C PHE A 101 7.34 -9.62 -2.99
N ILE A 102 8.21 -9.77 -1.98
CA ILE A 102 9.56 -9.23 -2.08
C ILE A 102 10.37 -10.01 -3.11
N LYS A 103 11.00 -9.30 -4.03
CA LYS A 103 12.06 -9.79 -4.92
C LYS A 103 13.38 -9.15 -4.52
N LYS A 104 14.41 -9.98 -4.32
CA LYS A 104 15.72 -9.53 -3.82
C LYS A 104 16.79 -9.38 -4.89
N SER A 105 16.62 -9.98 -6.05
CA SER A 105 17.63 -10.04 -7.12
C SER A 105 16.98 -10.09 -8.50
N PRO A 106 17.58 -9.46 -9.54
CA PRO A 106 18.78 -8.62 -9.51
C PRO A 106 18.54 -7.25 -8.88
N VAL A 107 17.28 -6.76 -8.87
CA VAL A 107 16.87 -5.51 -8.25
C VAL A 107 15.92 -5.82 -7.10
N PHE A 108 16.04 -5.07 -6.01
CA PHE A 108 15.14 -5.17 -4.88
C PHE A 108 13.83 -4.44 -5.16
N GLY A 109 12.71 -5.05 -4.84
CA GLY A 109 11.40 -4.41 -5.02
C GLY A 109 10.25 -5.38 -4.84
N ILE A 110 9.06 -4.93 -5.18
CA ILE A 110 7.82 -5.68 -5.03
C ILE A 110 7.40 -6.27 -6.37
N ARG A 111 7.15 -7.58 -6.39
CA ARG A 111 6.53 -8.25 -7.54
C ARG A 111 5.06 -7.87 -7.64
N GLU A 112 4.54 -7.76 -8.86
CA GLU A 112 3.09 -7.58 -9.04
C GLU A 112 2.33 -8.90 -8.84
N PHE A 113 2.90 -10.02 -9.28
CA PHE A 113 2.28 -11.34 -9.19
C PHE A 113 3.14 -12.29 -8.35
N ILE A 114 2.48 -13.17 -7.57
CA ILE A 114 3.15 -14.22 -6.78
C ILE A 114 3.78 -15.25 -7.71
N ASP A 115 3.02 -15.63 -8.75
CA ASP A 115 3.47 -16.55 -9.79
C ASP A 115 4.48 -15.88 -10.74
N LYS A 116 4.85 -16.55 -11.82
CA LYS A 116 5.78 -16.01 -12.83
C LYS A 116 5.24 -14.69 -13.40
N SER A 117 5.92 -13.60 -13.11
CA SER A 117 5.68 -12.32 -13.78
C SER A 117 6.46 -12.28 -15.09
N PRO A 118 5.85 -11.74 -16.16
CA PRO A 118 6.59 -11.41 -17.37
C PRO A 118 7.75 -10.48 -17.06
N MET A 119 8.83 -10.58 -17.84
CA MET A 119 9.99 -9.69 -17.64
C MET A 119 9.60 -8.23 -17.88
N PHE A 120 8.76 -8.00 -18.90
CA PHE A 120 8.17 -6.69 -19.22
C PHE A 120 6.70 -6.89 -19.55
N SER A 121 5.84 -6.12 -18.92
CA SER A 121 4.41 -6.05 -19.21
C SER A 121 3.84 -4.72 -18.74
N PHE A 122 2.62 -4.42 -19.15
CA PHE A 122 1.85 -3.28 -18.70
C PHE A 122 0.56 -3.80 -18.07
N ASP A 123 0.25 -3.27 -16.92
CA ASP A 123 -1.00 -3.51 -16.22
C ASP A 123 -1.76 -2.19 -16.08
N VAL A 124 -3.07 -2.22 -16.28
CA VAL A 124 -3.90 -1.00 -16.31
C VAL A 124 -3.88 -0.27 -14.97
N ASP A 125 -3.85 -1.03 -13.87
CA ASP A 125 -3.93 -0.46 -12.52
C ASP A 125 -2.54 -0.23 -11.89
N ALA A 126 -1.61 -1.18 -12.11
CA ALA A 126 -0.27 -1.12 -11.53
C ALA A 126 0.74 -0.37 -12.42
N GLY A 127 0.37 -0.10 -13.70
CA GLY A 127 1.27 0.51 -14.67
C GLY A 127 2.31 -0.49 -15.22
N PRO A 128 3.51 -0.01 -15.60
CA PRO A 128 4.54 -0.86 -16.17
C PRO A 128 5.08 -1.85 -15.14
N ILE A 129 5.28 -3.08 -15.56
CA ILE A 129 5.99 -4.11 -14.79
C ILE A 129 7.33 -4.35 -15.47
N VAL A 130 8.41 -4.10 -14.75
CA VAL A 130 9.78 -4.12 -15.25
C VAL A 130 10.57 -5.16 -14.48
N PHE A 131 11.18 -6.12 -15.17
CA PHE A 131 11.85 -7.27 -14.55
C PHE A 131 10.97 -8.04 -13.56
N GLY A 132 9.64 -8.07 -13.80
CA GLY A 132 8.65 -8.68 -12.90
C GLY A 132 8.40 -7.89 -11.62
N LEU A 133 8.93 -6.67 -11.50
CA LEU A 133 8.70 -5.74 -10.40
C LEU A 133 7.62 -4.73 -10.77
N SER A 134 6.83 -4.36 -9.78
CA SER A 134 5.84 -3.29 -9.84
C SER A 134 6.44 -2.01 -9.24
N PRO A 135 6.74 -0.97 -10.04
CA PRO A 135 7.18 0.32 -9.50
C PRO A 135 6.16 0.92 -8.53
N SER A 136 4.87 0.86 -8.87
CA SER A 136 3.79 1.31 -7.96
C SER A 136 3.76 0.50 -6.66
N GLY A 137 3.80 -0.83 -6.74
CA GLY A 137 3.87 -1.69 -5.55
C GLY A 137 5.11 -1.41 -4.70
N THR A 138 6.26 -1.16 -5.33
CA THR A 138 7.51 -0.82 -4.64
C THR A 138 7.40 0.52 -3.91
N THR A 139 6.78 1.52 -4.55
CA THR A 139 6.54 2.84 -3.94
C THR A 139 5.50 2.76 -2.82
N LEU A 140 4.38 2.06 -3.04
CA LEU A 140 3.32 1.91 -2.05
C LEU A 140 3.78 1.15 -0.80
N ALA A 141 4.71 0.21 -0.93
CA ALA A 141 5.28 -0.53 0.20
C ALA A 141 6.10 0.35 1.16
N LEU A 142 6.55 1.53 0.74
CA LEU A 142 7.22 2.50 1.60
C LEU A 142 6.33 2.93 2.78
N GLY A 143 5.02 3.08 2.55
CA GLY A 143 4.07 3.46 3.59
C GLY A 143 4.05 2.45 4.74
N ALA A 144 3.85 1.17 4.43
CA ALA A 144 3.86 0.11 5.44
C ALA A 144 5.21 0.00 6.15
N ALA A 145 6.33 0.05 5.40
CA ALA A 145 7.66 -0.01 5.98
C ALA A 145 7.95 1.17 6.92
N THR A 146 7.51 2.38 6.54
CA THR A 146 7.67 3.58 7.35
C THR A 146 6.86 3.50 8.64
N TRP A 147 5.58 3.15 8.52
CA TRP A 147 4.66 3.09 9.65
C TRP A 147 5.02 2.00 10.66
N LEU A 148 5.34 0.81 10.16
CA LEU A 148 5.65 -0.35 11.00
C LEU A 148 7.11 -0.39 11.48
N GLY A 149 7.90 0.66 11.19
CA GLY A 149 9.28 0.79 11.66
C GLY A 149 10.25 -0.20 11.01
N ASP A 150 9.94 -0.73 9.84
CA ASP A 150 10.86 -1.61 9.09
C ASP A 150 11.86 -0.77 8.29
N TRP A 151 12.84 -0.21 9.00
CA TRP A 151 13.82 0.72 8.46
C TRP A 151 14.75 0.07 7.42
N GLU A 152 15.03 -1.22 7.56
CA GLU A 152 15.82 -1.95 6.56
C GLU A 152 15.07 -2.03 5.24
N MET A 153 13.82 -2.49 5.29
CA MET A 153 12.96 -2.56 4.10
C MET A 153 12.79 -1.19 3.46
N ARG A 154 12.50 -0.16 4.27
CA ARG A 154 12.34 1.22 3.83
C ARG A 154 13.60 1.73 3.11
N SER A 155 14.78 1.54 3.71
CA SER A 155 16.04 1.97 3.11
C SER A 155 16.29 1.31 1.76
N ARG A 156 16.04 0.00 1.63
CA ARG A 156 16.20 -0.74 0.38
C ARG A 156 15.22 -0.29 -0.71
N LEU A 157 13.96 -0.01 -0.34
CA LEU A 157 12.96 0.51 -1.28
C LEU A 157 13.35 1.91 -1.76
N LEU A 158 13.83 2.79 -0.87
CA LEU A 158 14.32 4.12 -1.25
C LEU A 158 15.52 4.06 -2.15
N GLN A 159 16.47 3.16 -1.91
CA GLN A 159 17.62 2.94 -2.78
C GLN A 159 17.18 2.51 -4.18
N THR A 160 16.21 1.59 -4.27
CA THR A 160 15.64 1.18 -5.56
C THR A 160 14.95 2.36 -6.26
N ALA A 161 14.16 3.14 -5.53
CA ALA A 161 13.48 4.31 -6.08
C ALA A 161 14.48 5.36 -6.60
N SER A 162 15.55 5.63 -5.86
CA SER A 162 16.60 6.57 -6.28
C SER A 162 17.32 6.10 -7.54
N THR A 163 17.61 4.80 -7.62
CA THR A 163 18.31 4.23 -8.78
C THR A 163 17.40 4.16 -10.01
N ALA A 164 16.16 3.70 -9.85
CA ALA A 164 15.23 3.52 -10.96
C ALA A 164 14.57 4.84 -11.41
N GLY A 165 14.37 5.76 -10.47
CA GLY A 165 13.75 7.08 -10.72
C GLY A 165 14.71 8.12 -11.25
N ASP A 166 16.03 7.86 -11.26
CA ASP A 166 17.05 8.82 -11.65
C ASP A 166 16.91 10.14 -10.89
N THR A 167 17.39 10.15 -9.65
CA THR A 167 17.23 11.30 -8.74
C THR A 167 17.97 12.53 -9.25
N ILE A 168 17.23 13.63 -9.40
CA ILE A 168 17.75 14.94 -9.75
C ILE A 168 17.81 15.77 -8.45
N VAL A 169 18.96 16.37 -8.19
CA VAL A 169 19.16 17.32 -7.09
C VAL A 169 19.51 18.67 -7.68
N ASP A 170 18.72 19.68 -7.38
CA ASP A 170 19.02 21.08 -7.69
C ASP A 170 19.37 21.80 -6.40
N GLU A 171 20.67 21.97 -6.15
CA GLU A 171 21.17 22.62 -4.94
C GLU A 171 20.82 24.11 -4.90
N ALA A 172 20.72 24.77 -6.07
CA ALA A 172 20.43 26.20 -6.15
C ALA A 172 18.98 26.50 -5.74
N GLN A 173 18.06 25.60 -6.04
CA GLN A 173 16.65 25.70 -5.67
C GLN A 173 16.30 24.91 -4.39
N ASN A 174 17.27 24.18 -3.84
CA ASN A 174 17.06 23.25 -2.71
C ASN A 174 15.91 22.27 -2.97
N THR A 175 15.87 21.72 -4.20
CA THR A 175 14.86 20.74 -4.59
C THR A 175 15.49 19.39 -4.92
N CYS A 176 14.71 18.32 -4.65
CA CYS A 176 15.10 16.96 -4.99
C CYS A 176 13.85 16.20 -5.49
N HIS A 177 13.93 15.64 -6.68
CA HIS A 177 12.84 14.87 -7.27
C HIS A 177 13.39 13.74 -8.14
N TYR A 178 12.50 12.81 -8.53
CA TYR A 178 12.86 11.80 -9.51
C TYR A 178 12.60 12.33 -10.93
N ARG A 179 13.51 12.05 -11.88
CA ARG A 179 13.30 12.39 -13.30
C ARG A 179 12.00 11.80 -13.84
N LEU A 180 11.62 10.62 -13.35
CA LEU A 180 10.35 9.99 -13.71
C LEU A 180 9.12 10.86 -13.32
N GLY A 181 9.25 11.71 -12.30
CA GLY A 181 8.23 12.69 -11.89
C GLY A 181 7.87 13.69 -12.98
N GLU A 182 8.80 14.02 -13.87
CA GLU A 182 8.56 14.90 -15.02
C GLU A 182 7.56 14.29 -16.02
N VAL A 183 7.47 12.95 -16.04
CA VAL A 183 6.54 12.21 -16.91
C VAL A 183 5.30 11.73 -16.15
N ALA A 184 5.44 11.42 -14.84
CA ALA A 184 4.41 10.82 -13.99
C ALA A 184 4.38 11.48 -12.61
N LEU A 185 3.93 12.74 -12.55
CA LEU A 185 3.84 13.53 -11.31
C LEU A 185 3.07 12.83 -10.19
N CYS A 186 2.05 12.04 -10.53
CA CYS A 186 1.30 11.26 -9.53
C CYS A 186 2.19 10.24 -8.81
N GLY A 187 3.18 9.66 -9.48
CA GLY A 187 4.15 8.74 -8.87
C GLY A 187 5.01 9.44 -7.83
N GLU A 188 5.45 10.66 -8.10
CA GLU A 188 6.22 11.50 -7.19
C GLU A 188 5.39 11.85 -5.92
N ALA A 189 4.14 12.26 -6.12
CA ALA A 189 3.23 12.59 -5.02
C ALA A 189 2.95 11.37 -4.12
N VAL A 190 2.74 10.19 -4.72
CA VAL A 190 2.57 8.93 -3.97
C VAL A 190 3.84 8.59 -3.19
N ALA A 191 5.02 8.72 -3.83
CA ALA A 191 6.30 8.45 -3.17
C ALA A 191 6.50 9.38 -1.96
N LEU A 192 6.22 10.67 -2.10
CA LEU A 192 6.28 11.63 -1.00
C LEU A 192 5.31 11.24 0.13
N GLY A 193 4.05 11.00 -0.20
CA GLY A 193 3.05 10.58 0.78
C GLY A 193 3.46 9.32 1.56
N MET A 194 3.93 8.29 0.86
CA MET A 194 4.35 7.03 1.48
C MET A 194 5.62 7.16 2.34
N ARG A 195 6.53 8.06 1.97
CA ARG A 195 7.76 8.33 2.75
C ARG A 195 7.50 9.08 4.06
N THR A 196 6.44 9.87 4.07
CA THR A 196 6.10 10.78 5.18
C THR A 196 4.89 10.32 5.99
N MET A 197 4.42 9.09 5.78
CA MET A 197 3.33 8.52 6.57
C MET A 197 3.68 8.51 8.05
N VAL A 198 2.86 9.17 8.87
CA VAL A 198 3.03 9.22 10.33
C VAL A 198 1.68 9.05 11.02
N ASN A 199 1.70 8.53 12.24
CA ASN A 199 0.49 8.38 13.06
C ASN A 199 0.15 9.71 13.73
N LEU A 200 -1.11 10.14 13.68
CA LEU A 200 -1.59 11.32 14.40
C LEU A 200 -1.35 11.20 15.92
N GLN A 201 -1.43 10.01 16.48
CA GLN A 201 -1.11 9.78 17.91
C GLN A 201 0.37 10.06 18.21
N THR A 202 1.28 9.71 17.31
CA THR A 202 2.72 9.99 17.47
C THR A 202 3.00 11.49 17.34
N LEU A 203 2.22 12.23 16.55
CA LEU A 203 2.35 13.69 16.46
C LEU A 203 1.89 14.38 17.73
N ASN A 204 0.81 13.90 18.35
CA ASN A 204 0.26 14.51 19.58
C ASN A 204 1.11 14.26 20.83
N THR A 205 2.00 13.28 20.85
CA THR A 205 2.91 13.02 21.96
C THR A 205 4.18 13.88 21.90
N ASN A 206 4.42 14.60 20.80
CA ASN A 206 5.59 15.44 20.58
C ASN A 206 5.25 16.95 20.49
N LEU A 207 4.00 17.35 20.75
CA LEU A 207 3.51 18.71 20.90
C LEU A 207 3.17 18.99 22.36
#